data_e999d83e400d86d002ba69a72b39c871
#
_entry.id   e999d83e400d86d002ba69a72b39c871
#
_cell.length_a   1.000
_cell.length_b   1.000
_cell.length_c   1.000
_cell.angle_alpha   90.00
_cell.angle_beta   90.00
_cell.angle_gamma   90.00
#
_symmetry.space_group_name_H-M   'P 1'
#
loop_
_entity.id
_entity.type
_entity.pdbx_description
1 polymer ?
#
loop_
_entity_poly.entity_id
_entity_poly.type
_entity_poly.pdbx_seq_one_letter_code
_entity_poly.pdbx_strand_id
1 'polypeptide(L)'
;VQAAMQFAEEHRDWIEVHYKEAVERQRNRKTYGAEEIRNFTEKLRPVLMHRVALYAACMGVTYGKITIRNQKSRWGSCSAAGNLNFNWRLALLPEDLMNYVIVHELAHRLEMNHSARFWTQVENILPDWRERRRRLREYVI
;
A
#
# COMPACT_ATOMS: atom_id res chain seq x y z
N VAL A 1 9.56 -16.08 -36.17
CA VAL A 1 10.55 -14.99 -36.15
C VAL A 1 9.84 -13.65 -35.95
N GLN A 2 8.80 -13.39 -36.69
CA GLN A 2 8.04 -12.14 -36.61
C GLN A 2 7.33 -11.98 -35.28
N ALA A 3 6.76 -13.05 -34.73
CA ALA A 3 6.10 -13.04 -33.39
C ALA A 3 7.09 -12.76 -32.27
N ALA A 4 8.31 -13.30 -32.36
CA ALA A 4 9.35 -13.06 -31.35
C ALA A 4 9.87 -11.63 -31.39
N MET A 5 10.00 -11.04 -32.57
CA MET A 5 10.41 -9.64 -32.74
C MET A 5 9.32 -8.67 -32.20
N GLN A 6 8.07 -8.95 -32.48
CA GLN A 6 6.94 -8.18 -32.00
C GLN A 6 6.86 -8.22 -30.47
N PHE A 7 7.05 -9.38 -29.88
CA PHE A 7 7.07 -9.55 -28.43
C PHE A 7 8.19 -8.73 -27.77
N ALA A 8 9.39 -8.71 -28.37
CA ALA A 8 10.52 -7.94 -27.86
C ALA A 8 10.27 -6.42 -27.96
N GLU A 9 9.64 -5.96 -29.02
CA GLU A 9 9.28 -4.55 -29.21
C GLU A 9 8.22 -4.11 -28.18
N GLU A 10 7.18 -4.91 -27.96
CA GLU A 10 6.14 -4.64 -26.97
C GLU A 10 6.72 -4.56 -25.56
N HIS A 11 7.66 -5.45 -25.20
CA HIS A 11 8.34 -5.43 -23.92
C HIS A 11 9.24 -4.20 -23.74
N ARG A 12 9.91 -3.77 -24.79
CA ARG A 12 10.75 -2.56 -24.77
C ARG A 12 9.91 -1.32 -24.52
N ASP A 13 8.79 -1.17 -25.21
CA ASP A 13 7.87 -0.05 -25.01
C ASP A 13 7.31 -0.02 -23.59
N TRP A 14 6.95 -1.20 -23.07
CA TRP A 14 6.47 -1.33 -21.70
C TRP A 14 7.53 -0.88 -20.68
N ILE A 15 8.79 -1.27 -20.84
CA ILE A 15 9.90 -0.89 -19.96
C ILE A 15 10.13 0.63 -20.03
N GLU A 16 10.11 1.24 -21.22
CA GLU A 16 10.29 2.68 -21.38
C GLU A 16 9.18 3.48 -20.70
N VAL A 17 7.93 3.07 -20.87
CA VAL A 17 6.77 3.71 -20.20
C VAL A 17 6.91 3.64 -18.69
N HIS A 18 7.24 2.47 -18.15
CA HIS A 18 7.41 2.29 -16.70
C HIS A 18 8.58 3.10 -16.15
N TYR A 19 9.68 3.19 -16.89
CA TYR A 19 10.84 4.01 -16.53
C TYR A 19 10.47 5.49 -16.49
N LYS A 20 9.76 6.00 -17.49
CA LYS A 20 9.30 7.38 -17.55
C LYS A 20 8.37 7.71 -16.39
N GLU A 21 7.42 6.83 -16.09
CA GLU A 21 6.50 6.98 -14.95
C GLU A 21 7.26 7.05 -13.62
N ALA A 22 8.27 6.20 -13.45
CA ALA A 22 9.10 6.20 -12.25
C ALA A 22 9.90 7.51 -12.10
N VAL A 23 10.47 8.02 -13.20
CA VAL A 23 11.20 9.29 -13.21
C VAL A 23 10.27 10.46 -12.89
N GLU A 24 9.08 10.50 -13.48
CA GLU A 24 8.09 11.54 -13.19
C GLU A 24 7.64 11.52 -11.74
N ARG A 25 7.40 10.34 -11.18
CA ARG A 25 7.06 10.19 -9.76
C ARG A 25 8.15 10.77 -8.86
N GLN A 26 9.42 10.51 -9.16
CA GLN A 26 10.53 11.08 -8.39
C GLN A 26 10.62 12.59 -8.51
N ARG A 27 10.39 13.16 -9.70
CA ARG A 27 10.39 14.60 -9.92
C ARG A 27 9.27 15.30 -9.14
N ASN A 28 8.10 14.65 -9.05
CA ASN A 28 6.93 15.20 -8.37
C ASN A 28 6.94 14.92 -6.88
N ARG A 29 7.98 14.27 -6.37
CA ARG A 29 8.10 13.97 -4.95
C ARG A 29 8.24 15.23 -4.12
N LYS A 30 7.21 15.48 -3.32
CA LYS A 30 7.19 16.62 -2.43
C LYS A 30 7.98 16.32 -1.15
N THR A 31 8.76 17.30 -0.69
CA THR A 31 9.51 17.20 0.56
C THR A 31 8.71 17.82 1.70
N TYR A 32 8.67 17.14 2.83
CA TYR A 32 7.97 17.58 4.03
C TYR A 32 8.95 17.80 5.17
N GLY A 33 8.73 18.87 5.95
CA GLY A 33 9.51 19.15 7.13
C GLY A 33 9.10 18.27 8.32
N ALA A 34 9.96 18.20 9.34
CA ALA A 34 9.73 17.37 10.51
C ALA A 34 8.43 17.74 11.25
N GLU A 35 8.10 19.03 11.33
CA GLU A 35 6.88 19.51 11.97
C GLU A 35 5.63 19.12 11.20
N GLU A 36 5.67 19.23 9.87
CA GLU A 36 4.58 18.80 9.01
C GLU A 36 4.32 17.29 9.14
N ILE A 37 5.38 16.49 9.14
CA ILE A 37 5.31 15.04 9.32
C ILE A 37 4.67 14.70 10.67
N ARG A 38 5.07 15.40 11.72
CA ARG A 38 4.50 15.21 13.06
C ARG A 38 3.02 15.51 13.09
N ASN A 39 2.61 16.61 12.47
CA ASN A 39 1.21 17.02 12.40
C ASN A 39 0.36 16.00 11.63
N PHE A 40 0.85 15.51 10.49
CA PHE A 40 0.17 14.45 9.72
C PHE A 40 0.08 13.16 10.53
N THR A 41 1.15 12.78 11.21
CA THR A 41 1.20 11.57 12.06
C THR A 41 0.16 11.63 13.17
N GLU A 42 0.07 12.78 13.86
CA GLU A 42 -0.88 12.95 14.97
C GLU A 42 -2.34 12.92 14.49
N LYS A 43 -2.62 13.48 13.32
CA LYS A 43 -3.96 13.43 12.73
C LYS A 43 -4.31 12.03 12.22
N LEU A 44 -3.34 11.31 11.69
CA LEU A 44 -3.53 9.95 11.17
C LEU A 44 -3.81 8.95 12.28
N ARG A 45 -3.14 9.08 13.43
CA ARG A 45 -3.15 8.07 14.49
C ARG A 45 -4.55 7.63 14.91
N PRO A 46 -5.47 8.52 15.31
CA PRO A 46 -6.81 8.08 15.74
C PRO A 46 -7.61 7.44 14.61
N VAL A 47 -7.50 7.95 13.40
CA VAL A 47 -8.19 7.39 12.23
C VAL A 47 -7.68 5.99 11.92
N LEU A 48 -6.35 5.83 11.91
CA LEU A 48 -5.71 4.55 11.63
C LEU A 48 -6.08 3.49 12.69
N MET A 49 -5.99 3.85 13.97
CA MET A 49 -6.32 2.95 15.08
C MET A 49 -7.76 2.46 14.98
N HIS A 50 -8.69 3.37 14.69
CA HIS A 50 -10.11 3.03 14.54
C HIS A 50 -10.35 2.09 13.34
N ARG A 51 -9.78 2.40 12.19
CA ARG A 51 -9.98 1.60 10.98
C ARG A 51 -9.32 0.24 11.05
N VAL A 52 -8.14 0.14 11.63
CA VAL A 52 -7.48 -1.15 11.84
C VAL A 52 -8.35 -2.05 12.72
N ALA A 53 -8.88 -1.52 13.82
CA ALA A 53 -9.77 -2.28 14.70
C ALA A 53 -11.04 -2.74 13.97
N LEU A 54 -11.63 -1.87 13.15
CA LEU A 54 -12.84 -2.18 12.39
C LEU A 54 -12.58 -3.30 11.38
N TYR A 55 -11.54 -3.17 10.56
CA TYR A 55 -11.23 -4.18 9.54
C TYR A 55 -10.75 -5.49 10.15
N ALA A 56 -9.99 -5.44 11.24
CA ALA A 56 -9.57 -6.64 11.96
C ALA A 56 -10.77 -7.43 12.47
N ALA A 57 -11.77 -6.75 13.00
CA ALA A 57 -13.02 -7.39 13.43
C ALA A 57 -13.76 -8.02 12.25
N CYS A 58 -13.86 -7.32 11.11
CA CYS A 58 -14.50 -7.83 9.91
C CYS A 58 -13.79 -9.07 9.35
N MET A 59 -12.46 -9.11 9.46
CA MET A 59 -11.65 -10.20 8.93
C MET A 59 -11.46 -11.34 9.94
N GLY A 60 -11.86 -11.15 11.19
CA GLY A 60 -11.70 -12.14 12.23
C GLY A 60 -10.25 -12.35 12.65
N VAL A 61 -9.42 -11.32 12.59
CA VAL A 61 -8.00 -11.41 12.93
C VAL A 61 -7.66 -10.53 14.13
N THR A 62 -6.59 -10.91 14.82
CA THR A 62 -5.98 -10.10 15.88
C THR A 62 -4.70 -9.46 15.37
N TYR A 63 -4.25 -8.42 16.05
CA TYR A 63 -3.00 -7.74 15.74
C TYR A 63 -2.35 -7.25 17.03
N GLY A 64 -1.06 -6.98 16.96
CA GLY A 64 -0.30 -6.48 18.08
C GLY A 64 -0.18 -4.96 18.07
N LYS A 65 1.07 -4.48 18.13
CA LYS A 65 1.37 -3.05 18.19
C LYS A 65 1.23 -2.41 16.82
N ILE A 66 0.65 -1.21 16.78
CA ILE A 66 0.59 -0.36 15.58
C ILE A 66 1.62 0.76 15.76
N THR A 67 2.52 0.91 14.78
CA THR A 67 3.54 1.95 14.77
C THR A 67 3.45 2.74 13.46
N ILE A 68 3.46 4.06 13.54
CA ILE A 68 3.52 4.94 12.38
C ILE A 68 4.98 5.32 12.18
N ARG A 69 5.50 5.10 10.97
CA ARG A 69 6.90 5.30 10.65
C ARG A 69 7.07 6.20 9.43
N ASN A 70 8.25 6.76 9.29
CA ASN A 70 8.68 7.47 8.08
C ASN A 70 9.47 6.50 7.20
N GLN A 71 8.75 5.65 6.47
CA GLN A 71 9.35 4.67 5.57
C GLN A 71 9.49 5.26 4.17
N LYS A 72 10.55 4.88 3.45
CA LYS A 72 10.86 5.44 2.12
C LYS A 72 10.46 4.54 0.96
N SER A 73 10.04 3.30 1.23
CA SER A 73 9.77 2.31 0.18
C SER A 73 8.49 1.51 0.37
N ARG A 74 7.81 1.65 1.51
CA ARG A 74 6.61 0.87 1.83
C ARG A 74 5.52 1.75 2.39
N TRP A 75 4.27 1.41 2.07
CA TRP A 75 3.10 2.02 2.69
C TRP A 75 2.80 1.39 4.05
N GLY A 76 3.16 0.13 4.23
CA GLY A 76 2.96 -0.59 5.49
C GLY A 76 3.69 -1.92 5.50
N SER A 77 3.65 -2.60 6.64
CA SER A 77 4.17 -3.95 6.81
C SER A 77 3.48 -4.65 7.97
N CYS A 78 3.53 -5.97 7.96
CA CYS A 78 3.02 -6.81 9.05
C CYS A 78 4.07 -7.86 9.38
N SER A 79 4.47 -7.95 10.64
CA SER A 79 5.38 -9.00 11.09
C SER A 79 4.65 -10.32 11.33
N ALA A 80 5.39 -11.42 11.42
CA ALA A 80 4.82 -12.73 11.75
C ALA A 80 4.12 -12.72 13.12
N ALA A 81 4.61 -11.89 14.04
CA ALA A 81 3.98 -11.70 15.36
C ALA A 81 2.69 -10.88 15.33
N GLY A 82 2.39 -10.26 14.21
CA GLY A 82 1.17 -9.45 14.04
C GLY A 82 1.33 -7.98 14.37
N ASN A 83 2.55 -7.49 14.49
CA ASN A 83 2.79 -6.06 14.67
C ASN A 83 2.70 -5.36 13.32
N LEU A 84 1.99 -4.23 13.30
CA LEU A 84 1.69 -3.48 12.10
C LEU A 84 2.49 -2.19 12.09
N ASN A 85 3.12 -1.90 10.95
CA ASN A 85 3.79 -0.62 10.72
C ASN A 85 3.12 0.06 9.53
N PHE A 86 2.85 1.35 9.66
CA PHE A 86 2.23 2.14 8.60
C PHE A 86 3.04 3.40 8.36
N ASN A 87 3.15 3.79 7.10
CA ASN A 87 3.80 5.02 6.70
C ASN A 87 2.92 6.22 7.07
N TRP A 88 3.49 7.28 7.64
CA TRP A 88 2.75 8.51 7.94
C TRP A 88 2.07 9.11 6.70
N ARG A 89 2.61 8.79 5.51
CA ARG A 89 2.06 9.27 4.23
C ARG A 89 0.69 8.71 3.91
N LEU A 90 0.19 7.75 4.69
CA LEU A 90 -1.23 7.34 4.60
C LEU A 90 -2.17 8.51 4.83
N ALA A 91 -1.74 9.51 5.61
CA ALA A 91 -2.50 10.75 5.82
C ALA A 91 -2.71 11.55 4.52
N LEU A 92 -1.88 11.34 3.51
CA LEU A 92 -1.95 12.01 2.23
C LEU A 92 -2.79 11.26 1.19
N LEU A 93 -3.21 10.03 1.49
CA LEU A 93 -3.97 9.19 0.59
C LEU A 93 -5.47 9.46 0.71
N PRO A 94 -6.22 9.26 -0.39
CA PRO A 94 -7.67 9.11 -0.29
C PRO A 94 -8.04 7.97 0.67
N GLU A 95 -9.20 8.08 1.31
CA GLU A 95 -9.65 7.11 2.31
C GLU A 95 -9.68 5.68 1.78
N ASP A 96 -10.16 5.48 0.56
CA ASP A 96 -10.27 4.15 -0.04
C ASP A 96 -8.90 3.50 -0.26
N LEU A 97 -7.86 4.28 -0.53
CA LEU A 97 -6.49 3.78 -0.67
C LEU A 97 -5.86 3.50 0.70
N MET A 98 -6.13 4.33 1.69
CA MET A 98 -5.73 4.04 3.07
C MET A 98 -6.33 2.71 3.53
N ASN A 99 -7.62 2.52 3.29
CA ASN A 99 -8.32 1.29 3.63
C ASN A 99 -7.70 0.07 2.95
N TYR A 100 -7.31 0.22 1.69
CA TYR A 100 -6.62 -0.86 0.96
C TYR A 100 -5.31 -1.27 1.65
N VAL A 101 -4.49 -0.30 2.05
CA VAL A 101 -3.23 -0.58 2.75
C VAL A 101 -3.49 -1.31 4.06
N ILE A 102 -4.48 -0.85 4.84
CA ILE A 102 -4.86 -1.47 6.11
C ILE A 102 -5.28 -2.92 5.90
N VAL A 103 -6.17 -3.19 4.96
CA VAL A 103 -6.67 -4.55 4.67
C VAL A 103 -5.53 -5.43 4.15
N HIS A 104 -4.65 -4.89 3.31
CA HIS A 104 -3.49 -5.61 2.80
C HIS A 104 -2.60 -6.11 3.95
N GLU A 105 -2.28 -5.25 4.91
CA GLU A 105 -1.43 -5.63 6.04
C GLU A 105 -2.14 -6.61 6.99
N LEU A 106 -3.43 -6.40 7.26
CA LEU A 106 -4.20 -7.33 8.09
C LEU A 106 -4.38 -8.70 7.43
N ALA A 107 -4.45 -8.77 6.11
CA ALA A 107 -4.54 -10.05 5.40
C ALA A 107 -3.30 -10.92 5.64
N HIS A 108 -2.15 -10.33 5.95
CA HIS A 108 -0.95 -11.06 6.34
C HIS A 108 -1.10 -11.81 7.67
N ARG A 109 -2.11 -11.51 8.46
CA ARG A 109 -2.44 -12.30 9.65
C ARG A 109 -3.04 -13.68 9.28
N LEU A 110 -3.59 -13.79 8.08
CA LEU A 110 -4.17 -15.03 7.56
C LEU A 110 -3.21 -15.74 6.61
N GLU A 111 -2.48 -14.99 5.78
CA GLU A 111 -1.54 -15.51 4.80
C GLU A 111 -0.34 -14.57 4.70
N MET A 112 0.85 -15.04 5.08
CA MET A 112 2.07 -14.21 5.07
C MET A 112 2.57 -13.92 3.66
N ASN A 113 2.39 -14.84 2.73
CA ASN A 113 2.83 -14.68 1.34
C ASN A 113 1.70 -14.11 0.48
N HIS A 114 2.06 -13.38 -0.57
CA HIS A 114 1.11 -12.83 -1.55
C HIS A 114 0.63 -13.93 -2.51
N SER A 115 0.10 -15.02 -1.95
CA SER A 115 -0.46 -16.15 -2.69
C SER A 115 -1.87 -15.84 -3.17
N ALA A 116 -2.46 -16.75 -3.95
CA ALA A 116 -3.87 -16.64 -4.34
C ALA A 116 -4.80 -16.57 -3.12
N ARG A 117 -4.46 -17.29 -2.05
CA ARG A 117 -5.22 -17.25 -0.79
C ARG A 117 -5.17 -15.87 -0.13
N PHE A 118 -4.03 -15.22 -0.15
CA PHE A 118 -3.88 -13.86 0.35
C PHE A 118 -4.83 -12.91 -0.36
N TRP A 119 -4.80 -12.91 -1.69
CA TRP A 119 -5.65 -12.01 -2.48
C TRP A 119 -7.13 -12.32 -2.35
N THR A 120 -7.50 -13.58 -2.12
CA THR A 120 -8.87 -13.96 -1.80
C THR A 120 -9.34 -13.32 -0.50
N GLN A 121 -8.48 -13.28 0.52
CA GLN A 121 -8.81 -12.61 1.79
C GLN A 121 -9.01 -11.10 1.60
N VAL A 122 -8.17 -10.47 0.80
CA VAL A 122 -8.32 -9.05 0.47
C VAL A 122 -9.63 -8.82 -0.29
N GLU A 123 -9.91 -9.64 -1.29
CA GLU A 123 -11.11 -9.51 -2.14
C GLU A 123 -12.41 -9.69 -1.36
N ASN A 124 -12.42 -10.55 -0.35
CA ASN A 124 -13.59 -10.74 0.52
C ASN A 124 -14.01 -9.44 1.23
N ILE A 125 -13.06 -8.56 1.51
CA ILE A 125 -13.30 -7.29 2.20
C ILE A 125 -13.41 -6.14 1.19
N LEU A 126 -12.54 -6.13 0.19
CA LEU A 126 -12.46 -5.09 -0.83
C LEU A 126 -12.51 -5.73 -2.22
N PRO A 127 -13.72 -5.96 -2.78
CA PRO A 127 -13.85 -6.58 -4.12
C PRO A 127 -13.15 -5.81 -5.23
N ASP A 128 -12.97 -4.51 -5.06
CA ASP A 128 -12.32 -3.59 -6.00
C ASP A 128 -10.83 -3.38 -5.71
N TRP A 129 -10.19 -4.32 -5.01
CA TRP A 129 -8.80 -4.16 -4.57
C TRP A 129 -7.80 -3.95 -5.74
N ARG A 130 -8.06 -4.53 -6.92
CA ARG A 130 -7.17 -4.35 -8.09
C ARG A 130 -7.15 -2.91 -8.54
N GLU A 131 -8.29 -2.26 -8.57
CA GLU A 131 -8.42 -0.85 -8.91
C GLU A 131 -7.74 0.04 -7.88
N ARG A 132 -7.93 -0.23 -6.61
CA ARG A 132 -7.27 0.52 -5.53
C ARG A 132 -5.76 0.35 -5.58
N ARG A 133 -5.29 -0.88 -5.79
CA ARG A 133 -3.85 -1.18 -5.94
C ARG A 133 -3.25 -0.43 -7.14
N ARG A 134 -3.95 -0.38 -8.26
CA ARG A 134 -3.52 0.34 -9.44
C ARG A 134 -3.40 1.84 -9.15
N ARG A 135 -4.40 2.43 -8.53
CA ARG A 135 -4.41 3.85 -8.17
C ARG A 135 -3.33 4.22 -7.16
N LEU A 136 -3.04 3.33 -6.22
CA LEU A 136 -1.99 3.56 -5.22
C LEU A 136 -0.61 3.76 -5.87
N ARG A 137 -0.35 3.11 -6.98
CA ARG A 137 0.91 3.25 -7.72
C ARG A 137 1.16 4.66 -8.26
N GLU A 138 0.13 5.47 -8.36
CA GLU A 138 0.23 6.87 -8.80
C GLU A 138 0.76 7.78 -7.68
N TYR A 139 0.73 7.33 -6.45
CA TYR A 139 1.22 8.06 -5.29
C TYR A 139 2.68 7.70 -5.00
N VAL A 140 3.43 8.69 -4.54
CA VAL A 140 4.88 8.58 -4.31
C VAL A 140 5.17 8.62 -2.81
N ILE A 141 6.01 7.70 -2.39
CA ILE A 141 6.55 7.69 -1.02
C ILE A 141 7.76 8.62 -0.92
#